data_6542b821b1a00d1b91cc42aa6df5609e
#
_entry.id   6542b821b1a00d1b91cc42aa6df5609e
#
_cell.length_a   1.000
_cell.length_b   1.000
_cell.length_c   1.000
_cell.angle_alpha   90.00
_cell.angle_beta   90.00
_cell.angle_gamma   90.00
#
_symmetry.space_group_name_H-M   'P 1'
#
loop_
_entity.id
_entity.type
_entity.pdbx_description
1 polymer ?
#
loop_
_entity_poly.entity_id
_entity_poly.type
_entity_poly.pdbx_seq_one_letter_code
_entity_poly.pdbx_strand_id
1 'polypeptide(L)'
;MKIEQIYTGCLAQGAYYIESAGEAVVIDPLREVEPYLERAKADGASIKYVFETHFHADFVSGHIDLAKKSGARIVYGPNAKPSFDAYIAKDGEEFKVGKLTFKVIHTPGHTMESTCYLLKDAQGKHIGLFSGDTLFIGDVGRPDLAQKAAHMTQEQLAETLFDSLRNKIMPLADDIIVYPAHGAGSACGKNMSKETTDTLGNQKKTNYALRADMTKEEFVKEVTTGLLPPPAYFPLNVMMNKEGYDSIDEVLERGQHALSPAAFEVAANETGALILDTRDPQVFAKGFVPNSINIGIDGNFAPWVGALVPDVKQAILLVAEPNRVEEVVTRLARVGYDYTIGFLEGGFEAWEKAGKEVDRIKSITAEELAAIAAKEEIHILDVRKNSEYLSEHVENAENAPLDYVNESMLKVDKNKTYYVHCAGGYR
;
A
#
# COMPACT_ATOMS: atom_id res chain seq x y z
N MET A 1 -4.25 -23.04 -19.00
CA MET A 1 -3.39 -22.05 -18.34
C MET A 1 -4.14 -20.75 -18.25
N LYS A 2 -4.18 -20.17 -17.06
CA LYS A 2 -4.77 -18.87 -16.76
C LYS A 2 -3.73 -18.03 -16.02
N ILE A 3 -3.55 -16.79 -16.39
CA ILE A 3 -2.76 -15.78 -15.67
C ILE A 3 -3.71 -14.62 -15.41
N GLU A 4 -3.98 -14.30 -14.17
CA GLU A 4 -4.87 -13.22 -13.77
C GLU A 4 -4.13 -12.26 -12.85
N GLN A 5 -4.08 -11.00 -13.23
CA GLN A 5 -3.64 -9.90 -12.38
C GLN A 5 -4.84 -9.42 -11.54
N ILE A 6 -4.67 -9.41 -10.23
CA ILE A 6 -5.65 -8.88 -9.30
C ILE A 6 -5.08 -7.54 -8.80
N TYR A 7 -5.52 -6.46 -9.46
CA TYR A 7 -4.96 -5.13 -9.22
C TYR A 7 -5.80 -4.34 -8.21
N THR A 8 -5.13 -3.83 -7.18
CA THR A 8 -5.75 -3.01 -6.11
C THR A 8 -5.34 -1.55 -6.28
N GLY A 9 -6.23 -0.75 -6.85
CA GLY A 9 -5.95 0.63 -7.26
C GLY A 9 -5.53 1.55 -6.10
N CYS A 10 -6.10 1.42 -4.91
CA CYS A 10 -5.77 2.28 -3.76
C CYS A 10 -4.35 2.06 -3.20
N LEU A 11 -3.73 0.92 -3.48
CA LEU A 11 -2.33 0.59 -3.16
C LEU A 11 -1.45 0.56 -4.40
N ALA A 12 -2.05 0.70 -5.59
CA ALA A 12 -1.38 0.49 -6.87
C ALA A 12 -0.62 -0.86 -6.93
N GLN A 13 -1.17 -1.90 -6.27
CA GLN A 13 -0.56 -3.21 -6.08
C GLN A 13 -1.17 -4.26 -7.00
N GLY A 14 -0.34 -5.10 -7.62
CA GLY A 14 -0.71 -6.24 -8.44
C GLY A 14 -0.35 -7.56 -7.79
N ALA A 15 -1.35 -8.31 -7.31
CA ALA A 15 -1.21 -9.73 -6.99
C ALA A 15 -1.51 -10.57 -8.23
N TYR A 16 -1.03 -11.80 -8.27
CA TYR A 16 -1.24 -12.68 -9.42
C TYR A 16 -1.74 -14.05 -8.99
N TYR A 17 -2.76 -14.53 -9.70
CA TYR A 17 -3.24 -15.90 -9.62
C TYR A 17 -2.95 -16.60 -10.94
N ILE A 18 -2.19 -17.69 -10.88
CA ILE A 18 -1.80 -18.47 -12.06
C ILE A 18 -2.23 -19.92 -11.88
N GLU A 19 -3.03 -20.44 -12.84
CA GLU A 19 -3.55 -21.81 -12.83
C GLU A 19 -3.06 -22.58 -14.06
N SER A 20 -2.77 -23.88 -13.85
CA SER A 20 -2.50 -24.84 -14.92
C SER A 20 -2.83 -26.26 -14.47
N ALA A 21 -3.70 -26.93 -15.22
CA ALA A 21 -4.01 -28.36 -15.06
C ALA A 21 -4.45 -28.75 -13.61
N GLY A 22 -5.25 -27.90 -12.97
CA GLY A 22 -5.80 -28.14 -11.64
C GLY A 22 -4.85 -27.79 -10.49
N GLU A 23 -3.72 -27.15 -10.78
CA GLU A 23 -2.81 -26.60 -9.78
C GLU A 23 -2.67 -25.10 -9.97
N ALA A 24 -2.58 -24.36 -8.87
CA ALA A 24 -2.43 -22.91 -8.89
C ALA A 24 -1.30 -22.41 -7.99
N VAL A 25 -0.84 -21.20 -8.27
CA VAL A 25 0.05 -20.40 -7.43
C VAL A 25 -0.51 -18.99 -7.31
N VAL A 26 -0.30 -18.39 -6.16
CA VAL A 26 -0.56 -16.96 -5.94
C VAL A 26 0.76 -16.27 -5.68
N ILE A 27 0.95 -15.08 -6.26
CA ILE A 27 2.15 -14.27 -6.09
C ILE A 27 1.74 -12.95 -5.43
N ASP A 28 2.42 -12.59 -4.34
CA ASP A 28 2.24 -11.36 -3.56
C ASP A 28 0.76 -11.09 -3.20
N PRO A 29 0.06 -12.02 -2.51
CA PRO A 29 -1.36 -11.87 -2.19
C PRO A 29 -1.61 -10.70 -1.23
N LEU A 30 -2.74 -10.01 -1.39
CA LEU A 30 -3.22 -9.07 -0.39
C LEU A 30 -3.64 -9.78 0.91
N ARG A 31 -3.84 -8.96 1.95
CA ARG A 31 -4.20 -9.38 3.30
C ARG A 31 -5.45 -10.26 3.33
N GLU A 32 -6.50 -9.93 2.58
CA GLU A 32 -7.68 -10.73 2.39
C GLU A 32 -7.44 -11.87 1.39
N VAL A 33 -7.66 -13.09 1.80
CA VAL A 33 -7.29 -14.27 1.01
C VAL A 33 -8.47 -14.98 0.33
N GLU A 34 -9.69 -14.69 0.72
CA GLU A 34 -10.89 -15.31 0.14
C GLU A 34 -10.97 -15.17 -1.38
N PRO A 35 -10.64 -14.02 -2.00
CA PRO A 35 -10.68 -13.88 -3.46
C PRO A 35 -9.80 -14.89 -4.20
N TYR A 36 -8.67 -15.32 -3.62
CA TYR A 36 -7.79 -16.35 -4.22
C TYR A 36 -8.34 -17.75 -4.05
N LEU A 37 -8.91 -18.04 -2.87
CA LEU A 37 -9.54 -19.33 -2.57
C LEU A 37 -10.77 -19.57 -3.46
N GLU A 38 -11.59 -18.55 -3.66
CA GLU A 38 -12.75 -18.59 -4.55
C GLU A 38 -12.36 -18.87 -6.01
N ARG A 39 -11.27 -18.25 -6.50
CA ARG A 39 -10.73 -18.49 -7.85
C ARG A 39 -10.26 -19.93 -7.99
N ALA A 40 -9.50 -20.42 -7.05
CA ALA A 40 -9.02 -21.80 -7.06
C ALA A 40 -10.19 -22.79 -7.06
N LYS A 41 -11.21 -22.54 -6.24
CA LYS A 41 -12.43 -23.34 -6.20
C LYS A 41 -13.20 -23.30 -7.54
N ALA A 42 -13.35 -22.13 -8.13
CA ALA A 42 -14.03 -21.95 -9.42
C ALA A 42 -13.29 -22.67 -10.56
N ASP A 43 -11.97 -22.68 -10.54
CA ASP A 43 -11.12 -23.34 -11.54
C ASP A 43 -10.92 -24.84 -11.23
N GLY A 44 -11.46 -25.36 -10.12
CA GLY A 44 -11.23 -26.75 -9.66
C GLY A 44 -9.74 -27.02 -9.37
N ALA A 45 -9.00 -26.01 -8.95
CA ALA A 45 -7.56 -26.08 -8.73
C ALA A 45 -7.21 -26.09 -7.24
N SER A 46 -6.04 -26.67 -6.92
CA SER A 46 -5.43 -26.55 -5.60
C SER A 46 -4.28 -25.55 -5.64
N ILE A 47 -4.26 -24.60 -4.70
CA ILE A 47 -3.13 -23.67 -4.56
C ILE A 47 -1.95 -24.43 -3.96
N LYS A 48 -0.88 -24.58 -4.72
CA LYS A 48 0.33 -25.35 -4.34
C LYS A 48 1.35 -24.47 -3.61
N TYR A 49 1.49 -23.21 -4.07
CA TYR A 49 2.47 -22.29 -3.57
C TYR A 49 1.88 -20.90 -3.41
N VAL A 50 2.40 -20.19 -2.41
CA VAL A 50 2.30 -18.73 -2.28
C VAL A 50 3.71 -18.20 -2.46
N PHE A 51 3.95 -17.52 -3.56
CA PHE A 51 5.24 -16.90 -3.85
C PHE A 51 5.24 -15.46 -3.36
N GLU A 52 6.27 -15.11 -2.60
CA GLU A 52 6.55 -13.73 -2.21
C GLU A 52 7.80 -13.26 -2.94
N THR A 53 7.72 -12.09 -3.58
CA THR A 53 8.86 -11.51 -4.29
C THR A 53 9.86 -10.89 -3.32
N HIS A 54 9.38 -10.33 -2.22
CA HIS A 54 10.17 -9.72 -1.13
C HIS A 54 9.28 -9.48 0.09
N PHE A 55 9.84 -8.96 1.18
CA PHE A 55 9.03 -8.45 2.30
C PHE A 55 8.52 -7.05 1.96
N HIS A 56 7.23 -6.97 1.59
CA HIS A 56 6.59 -5.72 1.20
C HIS A 56 6.57 -4.69 2.34
N ALA A 57 6.79 -3.43 1.99
CA ALA A 57 6.78 -2.33 2.94
C ALA A 57 5.44 -1.58 2.95
N ASP A 58 4.78 -1.49 1.82
CA ASP A 58 3.59 -0.66 1.62
C ASP A 58 2.28 -1.37 1.96
N PHE A 59 2.29 -2.72 2.08
CA PHE A 59 1.15 -3.51 2.54
C PHE A 59 1.57 -4.75 3.31
N VAL A 60 0.64 -5.33 4.07
CA VAL A 60 0.80 -6.64 4.72
C VAL A 60 0.24 -7.70 3.80
N SER A 61 1.10 -8.61 3.35
CA SER A 61 0.71 -9.73 2.48
C SER A 61 -0.12 -10.77 3.23
N GLY A 62 -1.04 -11.43 2.53
CA GLY A 62 -1.89 -12.51 3.06
C GLY A 62 -1.26 -13.90 3.04
N HIS A 63 0.04 -14.01 2.83
CA HIS A 63 0.74 -15.28 2.60
C HIS A 63 0.52 -16.31 3.70
N ILE A 64 0.52 -15.90 4.98
CA ILE A 64 0.32 -16.83 6.12
C ILE A 64 -1.12 -17.36 6.13
N ASP A 65 -2.11 -16.47 6.03
CA ASP A 65 -3.52 -16.87 6.04
C ASP A 65 -3.87 -17.71 4.81
N LEU A 66 -3.35 -17.35 3.63
CA LEU A 66 -3.57 -18.11 2.41
C LEU A 66 -2.94 -19.51 2.49
N ALA A 67 -1.73 -19.62 3.00
CA ALA A 67 -1.07 -20.90 3.21
C ALA A 67 -1.82 -21.77 4.22
N LYS A 68 -2.27 -21.19 5.33
CA LYS A 68 -3.02 -21.88 6.38
C LYS A 68 -4.36 -22.42 5.85
N LYS A 69 -5.11 -21.63 5.07
CA LYS A 69 -6.44 -21.99 4.55
C LYS A 69 -6.38 -22.94 3.35
N SER A 70 -5.34 -22.83 2.50
CA SER A 70 -5.22 -23.65 1.28
C SER A 70 -4.32 -24.89 1.42
N GLY A 71 -3.46 -24.93 2.43
CA GLY A 71 -2.38 -25.91 2.55
C GLY A 71 -1.20 -25.63 1.62
N ALA A 72 -1.15 -24.47 0.98
CA ALA A 72 -0.06 -24.06 0.10
C ALA A 72 1.23 -23.84 0.87
N ARG A 73 2.38 -24.05 0.19
CA ARG A 73 3.69 -23.74 0.75
C ARG A 73 4.09 -22.30 0.43
N ILE A 74 4.45 -21.54 1.44
CA ILE A 74 5.04 -20.21 1.25
C ILE A 74 6.47 -20.36 0.73
N VAL A 75 6.84 -19.60 -0.30
CA VAL A 75 8.17 -19.61 -0.91
C VAL A 75 8.67 -18.18 -1.03
N TYR A 76 9.84 -17.97 -0.47
CA TYR A 76 10.65 -16.77 -0.67
C TYR A 76 11.92 -17.09 -1.47
N GLY A 77 12.53 -16.08 -2.06
CA GLY A 77 13.84 -16.19 -2.68
C GLY A 77 15.00 -16.24 -1.68
N PRO A 78 16.24 -16.29 -2.21
CA PRO A 78 17.43 -16.32 -1.37
C PRO A 78 17.52 -15.12 -0.42
N ASN A 79 18.21 -15.32 0.72
CA ASN A 79 18.42 -14.31 1.77
C ASN A 79 17.18 -13.92 2.60
N ALA A 80 15.98 -14.34 2.26
CA ALA A 80 14.83 -14.15 3.13
C ALA A 80 14.99 -14.89 4.45
N LYS A 81 14.57 -14.27 5.53
CA LYS A 81 14.64 -14.83 6.91
C LYS A 81 13.33 -14.56 7.63
N PRO A 82 12.23 -15.20 7.21
CA PRO A 82 10.95 -15.10 7.93
C PRO A 82 11.04 -15.82 9.28
N SER A 83 10.21 -15.38 10.24
CA SER A 83 10.09 -16.01 11.57
C SER A 83 9.02 -17.12 11.61
N PHE A 84 8.41 -17.44 10.48
CA PHE A 84 7.42 -18.51 10.30
C PHE A 84 7.93 -19.56 9.30
N ASP A 85 7.20 -20.67 9.17
CA ASP A 85 7.58 -21.74 8.24
C ASP A 85 7.38 -21.28 6.78
N ALA A 86 8.49 -21.18 6.06
CA ALA A 86 8.52 -20.87 4.63
C ALA A 86 9.71 -21.57 3.97
N TYR A 87 9.57 -21.88 2.70
CA TYR A 87 10.64 -22.42 1.90
C TYR A 87 11.52 -21.30 1.32
N ILE A 88 12.80 -21.34 1.61
CA ILE A 88 13.76 -20.39 1.04
C ILE A 88 14.42 -21.03 -0.17
N ALA A 89 13.99 -20.58 -1.34
CA ALA A 89 14.44 -21.09 -2.62
C ALA A 89 15.87 -20.61 -2.95
N LYS A 90 16.58 -21.41 -3.75
CA LYS A 90 17.88 -21.02 -4.30
C LYS A 90 17.71 -20.26 -5.61
N ASP A 91 18.69 -19.43 -5.93
CA ASP A 91 18.76 -18.81 -7.26
C ASP A 91 18.81 -19.90 -8.35
N GLY A 92 17.95 -19.79 -9.35
CA GLY A 92 17.81 -20.77 -10.42
C GLY A 92 16.95 -21.98 -10.12
N GLU A 93 16.44 -22.13 -8.90
CA GLU A 93 15.54 -23.24 -8.52
C GLU A 93 14.21 -23.17 -9.28
N GLU A 94 13.63 -24.33 -9.59
CA GLU A 94 12.42 -24.44 -10.39
C GLU A 94 11.27 -25.10 -9.61
N PHE A 95 10.08 -24.53 -9.72
CA PHE A 95 8.82 -25.01 -9.13
C PHE A 95 7.82 -25.35 -10.23
N LYS A 96 7.23 -26.54 -10.16
CA LYS A 96 6.19 -26.96 -11.10
C LYS A 96 4.79 -26.66 -10.55
N VAL A 97 3.95 -26.09 -11.41
CA VAL A 97 2.52 -25.84 -11.18
C VAL A 97 1.75 -26.34 -12.39
N GLY A 98 1.16 -27.52 -12.28
CA GLY A 98 0.54 -28.22 -13.40
C GLY A 98 1.55 -28.46 -14.53
N LYS A 99 1.32 -27.82 -15.69
CA LYS A 99 2.21 -27.91 -16.87
C LYS A 99 3.21 -26.75 -16.94
N LEU A 100 3.17 -25.84 -15.99
CA LEU A 100 4.05 -24.65 -15.95
C LEU A 100 5.25 -24.90 -15.05
N THR A 101 6.30 -24.11 -15.27
CA THR A 101 7.49 -24.09 -14.41
C THR A 101 7.85 -22.65 -14.08
N PHE A 102 8.00 -22.35 -12.80
CA PHE A 102 8.51 -21.07 -12.31
C PHE A 102 9.98 -21.24 -11.93
N LYS A 103 10.84 -20.40 -12.51
CA LYS A 103 12.26 -20.35 -12.16
C LYS A 103 12.52 -19.14 -11.29
N VAL A 104 13.17 -19.36 -10.16
CA VAL A 104 13.61 -18.32 -9.24
C VAL A 104 14.79 -17.55 -9.81
N ILE A 105 14.70 -16.23 -9.85
CA ILE A 105 15.80 -15.33 -10.23
C ILE A 105 16.01 -14.36 -9.07
N HIS A 106 17.08 -14.56 -8.31
CA HIS A 106 17.45 -13.66 -7.22
C HIS A 106 17.94 -12.32 -7.77
N THR A 107 17.23 -11.24 -7.42
CA THR A 107 17.48 -9.89 -7.96
C THR A 107 17.59 -8.86 -6.83
N PRO A 108 18.63 -8.97 -5.97
CA PRO A 108 18.78 -8.04 -4.84
C PRO A 108 19.00 -6.60 -5.32
N GLY A 109 18.63 -5.64 -4.46
CA GLY A 109 18.86 -4.22 -4.69
C GLY A 109 17.74 -3.33 -4.18
N HIS A 110 16.47 -3.59 -4.53
CA HIS A 110 15.33 -2.99 -3.84
C HIS A 110 15.29 -3.49 -2.39
N THR A 111 15.30 -4.79 -2.19
CA THR A 111 15.65 -5.47 -0.94
C THR A 111 16.71 -6.55 -1.22
N MET A 112 17.35 -7.08 -0.17
CA MET A 112 18.39 -8.10 -0.35
C MET A 112 17.84 -9.49 -0.69
N GLU A 113 16.59 -9.76 -0.35
CA GLU A 113 15.87 -10.99 -0.70
C GLU A 113 15.03 -10.86 -1.98
N SER A 114 14.98 -9.70 -2.61
CA SER A 114 14.20 -9.47 -3.83
C SER A 114 14.41 -10.53 -4.88
N THR A 115 13.32 -11.03 -5.42
CA THR A 115 13.30 -12.20 -6.31
C THR A 115 12.25 -11.99 -7.39
N CYS A 116 12.62 -12.30 -8.63
CA CYS A 116 11.68 -12.44 -9.74
C CYS A 116 11.35 -13.92 -9.96
N TYR A 117 10.13 -14.20 -10.41
CA TYR A 117 9.72 -15.53 -10.83
C TYR A 117 9.52 -15.56 -12.36
N LEU A 118 10.38 -16.30 -13.05
CA LEU A 118 10.32 -16.45 -14.51
C LEU A 118 9.45 -17.65 -14.87
N LEU A 119 8.36 -17.39 -15.57
CA LEU A 119 7.39 -18.40 -15.98
C LEU A 119 7.78 -19.05 -17.30
N LYS A 120 7.81 -20.37 -17.31
CA LYS A 120 7.94 -21.22 -18.51
C LYS A 120 6.62 -21.92 -18.79
N ASP A 121 6.25 -21.99 -20.06
CA ASP A 121 5.13 -22.80 -20.54
C ASP A 121 5.46 -24.30 -20.55
N ALA A 122 4.49 -25.11 -21.00
CA ALA A 122 4.64 -26.58 -21.09
C ALA A 122 5.75 -27.02 -22.09
N GLN A 123 6.18 -26.16 -22.99
CA GLN A 123 7.26 -26.38 -23.95
C GLN A 123 8.62 -25.86 -23.44
N GLY A 124 8.65 -25.26 -22.25
CA GLY A 124 9.84 -24.68 -21.65
C GLY A 124 10.19 -23.30 -22.18
N LYS A 125 9.30 -22.66 -22.97
CA LYS A 125 9.48 -21.28 -23.43
C LYS A 125 9.22 -20.32 -22.27
N HIS A 126 10.09 -19.32 -22.10
CA HIS A 126 9.88 -18.22 -21.17
C HIS A 126 8.76 -17.30 -21.68
N ILE A 127 7.70 -17.09 -20.91
CA ILE A 127 6.52 -16.34 -21.34
C ILE A 127 6.17 -15.17 -20.41
N GLY A 128 6.59 -15.19 -19.15
CA GLY A 128 6.29 -14.15 -18.19
C GLY A 128 7.36 -13.98 -17.12
N LEU A 129 7.52 -12.77 -16.63
CA LEU A 129 8.41 -12.41 -15.54
C LEU A 129 7.62 -11.66 -14.47
N PHE A 130 7.37 -12.30 -13.33
CA PHE A 130 6.81 -11.65 -12.15
C PHE A 130 7.96 -10.98 -11.42
N SER A 131 8.08 -9.68 -11.62
CA SER A 131 9.29 -8.93 -11.29
C SER A 131 9.30 -8.32 -9.90
N GLY A 132 8.19 -8.42 -9.15
CA GLY A 132 8.08 -7.72 -7.87
C GLY A 132 8.42 -6.24 -8.02
N ASP A 133 9.24 -5.75 -7.11
CA ASP A 133 9.76 -4.38 -7.12
C ASP A 133 11.17 -4.27 -7.73
N THR A 134 11.65 -5.33 -8.39
CA THR A 134 12.91 -5.25 -9.15
C THR A 134 12.75 -4.40 -10.40
N LEU A 135 11.64 -4.59 -11.13
CA LEU A 135 11.36 -3.88 -12.38
C LEU A 135 9.85 -3.56 -12.46
N PHE A 136 9.54 -2.29 -12.63
CA PHE A 136 8.20 -1.77 -12.93
C PHE A 136 8.08 -1.42 -14.43
N ILE A 137 6.87 -1.07 -14.85
CA ILE A 137 6.68 -0.52 -16.19
C ILE A 137 7.10 0.95 -16.17
N GLY A 138 8.20 1.24 -16.87
CA GLY A 138 8.80 2.58 -16.98
C GLY A 138 9.73 2.97 -15.82
N ASP A 139 9.89 2.13 -14.78
CA ASP A 139 10.68 2.44 -13.60
C ASP A 139 11.29 1.19 -12.95
N VAL A 140 11.98 1.36 -11.83
CA VAL A 140 12.50 0.29 -10.95
C VAL A 140 12.20 0.61 -9.49
N GLY A 141 12.24 -0.40 -8.62
CA GLY A 141 12.06 -0.22 -7.19
C GLY A 141 13.12 0.67 -6.56
N ARG A 142 12.69 1.54 -5.66
CA ARG A 142 13.59 2.44 -4.94
C ARG A 142 14.55 1.68 -4.03
N PRO A 143 15.86 2.04 -4.00
CA PRO A 143 16.88 1.27 -3.26
C PRO A 143 17.01 1.66 -1.79
N ASP A 144 16.34 2.72 -1.31
CA ASP A 144 16.58 3.30 0.01
C ASP A 144 15.79 2.64 1.15
N LEU A 145 14.79 1.81 0.85
CA LEU A 145 13.92 1.22 1.89
C LEU A 145 14.62 0.19 2.76
N ALA A 146 15.56 -0.57 2.20
CA ALA A 146 16.22 -1.68 2.88
C ALA A 146 17.53 -1.32 3.59
N GLN A 147 17.96 -0.05 3.61
CA GLN A 147 19.27 0.38 4.12
C GLN A 147 19.59 -0.15 5.53
N LYS A 148 18.66 0.01 6.46
CA LYS A 148 18.85 -0.45 7.86
C LYS A 148 18.91 -1.97 7.96
N ALA A 149 18.03 -2.67 7.25
CA ALA A 149 17.95 -4.13 7.29
C ALA A 149 19.15 -4.79 6.61
N ALA A 150 19.66 -4.17 5.54
CA ALA A 150 20.80 -4.67 4.78
C ALA A 150 22.16 -4.22 5.35
N HIS A 151 22.20 -3.23 6.25
CA HIS A 151 23.42 -2.54 6.68
C HIS A 151 24.22 -1.98 5.50
N MET A 152 23.52 -1.43 4.51
CA MET A 152 24.08 -0.87 3.28
C MET A 152 23.56 0.56 3.06
N THR A 153 24.31 1.35 2.30
CA THR A 153 23.81 2.66 1.86
C THR A 153 22.84 2.49 0.68
N GLN A 154 22.05 3.52 0.40
CA GLN A 154 21.16 3.50 -0.76
C GLN A 154 21.93 3.37 -2.09
N GLU A 155 23.14 3.94 -2.16
CA GLU A 155 24.01 3.84 -3.33
C GLU A 155 24.48 2.39 -3.55
N GLN A 156 24.91 1.70 -2.48
CA GLN A 156 25.30 0.29 -2.54
C GLN A 156 24.12 -0.61 -2.95
N LEU A 157 22.91 -0.33 -2.46
CA LEU A 157 21.71 -1.05 -2.88
C LEU A 157 21.37 -0.76 -4.34
N ALA A 158 21.52 0.49 -4.80
CA ALA A 158 21.33 0.88 -6.20
C ALA A 158 22.35 0.20 -7.13
N GLU A 159 23.63 0.11 -6.74
CA GLU A 159 24.64 -0.65 -7.48
C GLU A 159 24.27 -2.14 -7.60
N THR A 160 23.77 -2.72 -6.50
CA THR A 160 23.32 -4.11 -6.48
C THR A 160 22.11 -4.33 -7.41
N LEU A 161 21.15 -3.39 -7.41
CA LEU A 161 20.01 -3.41 -8.32
C LEU A 161 20.44 -3.31 -9.78
N PHE A 162 21.40 -2.41 -10.08
CA PHE A 162 21.99 -2.30 -11.42
C PHE A 162 22.54 -3.65 -11.89
N ASP A 163 23.33 -4.33 -11.05
CA ASP A 163 23.91 -5.63 -11.39
C ASP A 163 22.84 -6.70 -11.62
N SER A 164 21.78 -6.70 -10.81
CA SER A 164 20.63 -7.58 -10.99
C SER A 164 19.93 -7.34 -12.33
N LEU A 165 19.67 -6.09 -12.67
CA LEU A 165 19.02 -5.73 -13.94
C LEU A 165 19.90 -6.07 -15.14
N ARG A 166 21.17 -5.71 -15.13
CA ARG A 166 22.10 -5.91 -16.26
C ARG A 166 22.43 -7.38 -16.51
N ASN A 167 22.65 -8.15 -15.44
CA ASN A 167 23.18 -9.52 -15.57
C ASN A 167 22.08 -10.58 -15.61
N LYS A 168 20.88 -10.30 -15.05
CA LYS A 168 19.83 -11.31 -14.89
C LYS A 168 18.55 -11.00 -15.67
N ILE A 169 18.18 -9.73 -15.78
CA ILE A 169 16.92 -9.34 -16.44
C ILE A 169 17.14 -8.99 -17.91
N MET A 170 18.07 -8.10 -18.22
CA MET A 170 18.31 -7.68 -19.61
C MET A 170 18.70 -8.81 -20.56
N PRO A 171 19.39 -9.89 -20.17
CA PRO A 171 19.66 -11.02 -21.04
C PRO A 171 18.45 -11.86 -21.43
N LEU A 172 17.30 -11.70 -20.75
CA LEU A 172 16.07 -12.44 -21.07
C LEU A 172 15.48 -11.98 -22.41
N ALA A 173 14.67 -12.84 -23.03
CA ALA A 173 14.06 -12.60 -24.33
C ALA A 173 13.08 -11.42 -24.32
N ASP A 174 12.98 -10.71 -25.44
CA ASP A 174 12.20 -9.48 -25.57
C ASP A 174 10.68 -9.71 -25.55
N ASP A 175 10.21 -10.91 -25.91
CA ASP A 175 8.79 -11.27 -25.98
C ASP A 175 8.19 -11.70 -24.62
N ILE A 176 8.98 -11.72 -23.55
CA ILE A 176 8.52 -12.01 -22.20
C ILE A 176 7.66 -10.84 -21.70
N ILE A 177 6.49 -11.16 -21.13
CA ILE A 177 5.63 -10.17 -20.45
C ILE A 177 6.14 -9.92 -19.04
N VAL A 178 6.33 -8.66 -18.68
CA VAL A 178 6.68 -8.21 -17.32
C VAL A 178 5.39 -7.98 -16.52
N TYR A 179 5.31 -8.60 -15.35
CA TYR A 179 4.22 -8.53 -14.38
C TYR A 179 4.78 -7.96 -13.06
N PRO A 180 4.76 -6.64 -12.85
CA PRO A 180 5.33 -6.00 -11.65
C PRO A 180 4.39 -6.09 -10.45
N ALA A 181 4.93 -5.93 -9.22
CA ALA A 181 4.09 -5.84 -8.02
C ALA A 181 3.37 -4.50 -7.90
N HIS A 182 3.87 -3.43 -8.53
CA HIS A 182 3.25 -2.11 -8.43
C HIS A 182 3.14 -1.38 -9.77
N GLY A 183 2.18 -0.45 -9.82
CA GLY A 183 1.94 0.48 -10.90
C GLY A 183 1.95 1.95 -10.44
N ALA A 184 1.50 2.84 -11.32
CA ALA A 184 1.47 4.29 -11.07
C ALA A 184 0.71 4.64 -9.79
N GLY A 185 1.35 5.40 -8.91
CA GLY A 185 0.78 5.86 -7.63
C GLY A 185 1.36 5.18 -6.40
N SER A 186 2.09 4.07 -6.53
CA SER A 186 2.81 3.46 -5.41
C SER A 186 4.00 4.31 -4.98
N ALA A 187 4.28 4.29 -3.68
CA ALA A 187 5.45 4.94 -3.08
C ALA A 187 6.76 4.14 -3.27
N CYS A 188 6.69 2.94 -3.88
CA CYS A 188 7.84 2.07 -4.12
C CYS A 188 8.68 2.46 -5.34
N GLY A 189 8.20 3.40 -6.20
CA GLY A 189 8.93 3.93 -7.34
C GLY A 189 8.68 5.42 -7.54
N LYS A 190 9.31 6.02 -8.58
CA LYS A 190 9.25 7.46 -8.87
C LYS A 190 8.33 7.82 -10.03
N ASN A 191 8.50 7.12 -11.16
CA ASN A 191 7.94 7.50 -12.46
C ASN A 191 7.26 6.31 -13.17
N MET A 192 6.58 5.46 -12.43
CA MET A 192 5.88 4.31 -13.00
C MET A 192 4.81 4.73 -14.00
N SER A 193 4.72 3.97 -15.10
CA SER A 193 3.71 4.12 -16.12
C SER A 193 2.31 3.69 -15.62
N LYS A 194 1.27 4.10 -16.35
CA LYS A 194 -0.12 3.69 -16.07
C LYS A 194 -0.41 2.24 -16.47
N GLU A 195 0.37 1.70 -17.38
CA GLU A 195 0.29 0.31 -17.79
C GLU A 195 0.71 -0.60 -16.64
N THR A 196 -0.02 -1.69 -16.46
CA THR A 196 0.25 -2.67 -15.39
C THR A 196 1.06 -3.88 -15.89
N THR A 197 1.25 -4.01 -17.19
CA THR A 197 2.09 -5.04 -17.84
C THR A 197 2.65 -4.50 -19.15
N ASP A 198 3.79 -5.04 -19.58
CA ASP A 198 4.39 -4.73 -20.89
C ASP A 198 5.39 -5.81 -21.28
N THR A 199 5.86 -5.80 -22.53
CA THR A 199 6.94 -6.69 -22.96
C THR A 199 8.30 -6.21 -22.43
N LEU A 200 9.17 -7.15 -22.06
CA LEU A 200 10.53 -6.81 -21.63
C LEU A 200 11.31 -6.06 -22.74
N GLY A 201 11.09 -6.42 -24.00
CA GLY A 201 11.70 -5.74 -25.15
C GLY A 201 11.27 -4.27 -25.27
N ASN A 202 10.02 -3.94 -24.97
CA ASN A 202 9.58 -2.55 -24.91
C ASN A 202 10.21 -1.83 -23.70
N GLN A 203 10.27 -2.48 -22.53
CA GLN A 203 10.94 -1.92 -21.35
C GLN A 203 12.43 -1.64 -21.59
N LYS A 204 13.17 -2.50 -22.29
CA LYS A 204 14.56 -2.24 -22.70
C LYS A 204 14.71 -0.99 -23.56
N LYS A 205 13.68 -0.59 -24.30
CA LYS A 205 13.68 0.60 -25.18
C LYS A 205 13.21 1.87 -24.48
N THR A 206 12.24 1.77 -23.57
CA THR A 206 11.50 2.91 -23.02
C THR A 206 11.79 3.19 -21.55
N ASN A 207 12.16 2.17 -20.77
CA ASN A 207 12.47 2.33 -19.36
C ASN A 207 13.87 2.92 -19.18
N TYR A 208 13.96 4.10 -18.56
CA TYR A 208 15.23 4.79 -18.37
C TYR A 208 16.29 3.92 -17.66
N ALA A 209 15.87 3.11 -16.69
CA ALA A 209 16.75 2.27 -15.88
C ALA A 209 17.36 1.09 -16.65
N LEU A 210 16.76 0.71 -17.80
CA LEU A 210 17.23 -0.38 -18.65
C LEU A 210 18.01 0.11 -19.88
N ARG A 211 18.29 1.40 -20.00
CA ARG A 211 19.11 1.94 -21.09
C ARG A 211 20.49 1.26 -21.13
N ALA A 212 20.83 0.69 -22.27
CA ALA A 212 22.08 -0.08 -22.44
C ALA A 212 23.36 0.78 -22.33
N ASP A 213 23.25 2.09 -22.62
CA ASP A 213 24.34 3.07 -22.56
C ASP A 213 24.54 3.70 -21.19
N MET A 214 23.62 3.46 -20.22
CA MET A 214 23.70 4.03 -18.87
C MET A 214 24.79 3.32 -18.05
N THR A 215 25.74 4.09 -17.54
CA THR A 215 26.75 3.57 -16.60
C THR A 215 26.16 3.27 -15.23
N LYS A 216 26.89 2.52 -14.40
CA LYS A 216 26.45 2.22 -13.02
C LYS A 216 26.32 3.50 -12.19
N GLU A 217 27.28 4.42 -12.34
CA GLU A 217 27.30 5.71 -11.62
C GLU A 217 26.12 6.59 -12.02
N GLU A 218 25.78 6.63 -13.31
CA GLU A 218 24.60 7.35 -13.80
C GLU A 218 23.32 6.74 -13.26
N PHE A 219 23.20 5.41 -13.27
CA PHE A 219 22.05 4.70 -12.72
C PHE A 219 21.87 5.00 -11.23
N VAL A 220 22.94 4.85 -10.43
CA VAL A 220 22.90 5.13 -8.98
C VAL A 220 22.42 6.55 -8.74
N LYS A 221 23.00 7.54 -9.42
CA LYS A 221 22.57 8.94 -9.31
C LYS A 221 21.09 9.12 -9.65
N GLU A 222 20.64 8.52 -10.75
CA GLU A 222 19.26 8.66 -11.23
C GLU A 222 18.24 8.07 -10.24
N VAL A 223 18.47 6.82 -9.76
CA VAL A 223 17.50 6.13 -8.90
C VAL A 223 17.50 6.66 -7.46
N THR A 224 18.58 7.30 -7.00
CA THR A 224 18.68 7.85 -5.65
C THR A 224 18.30 9.33 -5.54
N THR A 225 18.22 10.05 -6.67
CA THR A 225 17.89 11.48 -6.69
C THR A 225 16.38 11.71 -6.61
N GLY A 226 15.96 12.65 -5.76
CA GLY A 226 14.56 13.10 -5.66
C GLY A 226 13.61 12.11 -5.01
N LEU A 227 14.12 11.13 -4.27
CA LEU A 227 13.29 10.25 -3.46
C LEU A 227 12.64 11.02 -2.31
N LEU A 228 11.33 10.93 -2.19
CA LEU A 228 10.61 11.43 -1.03
C LEU A 228 10.78 10.48 0.16
N PRO A 229 10.77 10.97 1.42
CA PRO A 229 10.78 10.10 2.57
C PRO A 229 9.69 9.02 2.46
N PRO A 230 10.00 7.76 2.82
CA PRO A 230 8.99 6.71 2.81
C PRO A 230 7.93 6.96 3.89
N PRO A 231 6.69 6.49 3.68
CA PRO A 231 5.66 6.53 4.72
C PRO A 231 6.12 5.89 6.04
N ALA A 232 5.69 6.46 7.16
CA ALA A 232 6.15 6.05 8.49
C ALA A 232 5.82 4.58 8.85
N TYR A 233 4.75 4.03 8.28
CA TYR A 233 4.30 2.66 8.53
C TYR A 233 5.10 1.59 7.76
N PHE A 234 5.89 1.95 6.73
CA PHE A 234 6.65 1.00 5.91
C PHE A 234 7.53 0.04 6.71
N PRO A 235 8.37 0.50 7.65
CA PRO A 235 9.20 -0.40 8.45
C PRO A 235 8.38 -1.39 9.28
N LEU A 236 7.19 -0.98 9.74
CA LEU A 236 6.30 -1.82 10.55
C LEU A 236 5.65 -2.92 9.71
N ASN A 237 5.23 -2.61 8.48
CA ASN A 237 4.71 -3.62 7.55
C ASN A 237 5.78 -4.65 7.16
N VAL A 238 7.02 -4.21 6.91
CA VAL A 238 8.15 -5.13 6.67
C VAL A 238 8.32 -6.08 7.85
N MET A 239 8.23 -5.58 9.09
CA MET A 239 8.31 -6.43 10.29
C MET A 239 7.15 -7.42 10.34
N MET A 240 5.91 -6.98 10.11
CA MET A 240 4.75 -7.88 10.09
C MET A 240 4.89 -8.96 9.00
N ASN A 241 5.29 -8.59 7.80
CA ASN A 241 5.52 -9.54 6.71
C ASN A 241 6.65 -10.54 6.99
N LYS A 242 7.61 -10.18 7.82
CA LYS A 242 8.75 -11.01 8.19
C LYS A 242 8.51 -11.84 9.45
N GLU A 243 7.85 -11.27 10.46
CA GLU A 243 7.71 -11.89 11.77
C GLU A 243 6.37 -12.60 11.96
N GLY A 244 5.37 -12.26 11.14
CA GLY A 244 4.00 -12.72 11.25
C GLY A 244 3.06 -11.68 11.86
N TYR A 245 1.78 -11.99 11.81
CA TYR A 245 0.67 -11.10 12.18
C TYR A 245 -0.55 -11.92 12.62
N ASP A 246 -1.54 -11.26 13.25
CA ASP A 246 -2.83 -11.86 13.61
C ASP A 246 -3.56 -12.31 12.33
N SER A 247 -4.30 -13.43 12.40
CA SER A 247 -5.14 -13.88 11.28
C SER A 247 -6.13 -12.80 10.86
N ILE A 248 -6.37 -12.66 9.55
CA ILE A 248 -7.36 -11.72 9.04
C ILE A 248 -8.76 -12.00 9.62
N ASP A 249 -9.09 -13.27 9.89
CA ASP A 249 -10.37 -13.64 10.48
C ASP A 249 -10.51 -13.09 11.92
N GLU A 250 -9.43 -13.16 12.73
CA GLU A 250 -9.40 -12.58 14.09
C GLU A 250 -9.48 -11.05 14.06
N VAL A 251 -8.82 -10.42 13.08
CA VAL A 251 -8.87 -8.96 12.89
C VAL A 251 -10.28 -8.51 12.52
N LEU A 252 -10.94 -9.24 11.60
CA LEU A 252 -12.31 -8.96 11.20
C LEU A 252 -13.31 -9.20 12.34
N GLU A 253 -13.18 -10.29 13.07
CA GLU A 253 -14.05 -10.59 14.23
C GLU A 253 -13.97 -9.46 15.28
N ARG A 254 -12.75 -9.02 15.62
CA ARG A 254 -12.52 -7.93 16.56
C ARG A 254 -13.07 -6.61 16.03
N GLY A 255 -12.77 -6.26 14.78
CA GLY A 255 -13.14 -4.99 14.16
C GLY A 255 -14.63 -4.84 13.89
N GLN A 256 -15.35 -5.93 13.70
CA GLN A 256 -16.80 -5.96 13.47
C GLN A 256 -17.64 -6.03 14.77
N HIS A 257 -17.01 -5.78 15.92
CA HIS A 257 -17.74 -5.71 17.19
C HIS A 257 -18.61 -4.44 17.26
N ALA A 258 -19.94 -4.63 17.24
CA ALA A 258 -20.90 -3.53 17.27
C ALA A 258 -21.03 -2.95 18.67
N LEU A 259 -20.92 -1.64 18.80
CA LEU A 259 -21.04 -0.92 20.06
C LEU A 259 -22.20 0.09 20.00
N SER A 260 -23.13 0.00 20.93
CA SER A 260 -24.15 1.05 21.08
C SER A 260 -23.49 2.41 21.32
N PRO A 261 -24.15 3.56 21.06
CA PRO A 261 -23.57 4.88 21.30
C PRO A 261 -23.02 5.08 22.72
N ALA A 262 -23.67 4.51 23.74
CA ALA A 262 -23.17 4.56 25.10
C ALA A 262 -21.91 3.70 25.31
N ALA A 263 -21.89 2.48 24.78
CA ALA A 263 -20.73 1.60 24.89
C ALA A 263 -19.54 2.14 24.07
N PHE A 264 -19.78 2.74 22.91
CA PHE A 264 -18.78 3.37 22.07
C PHE A 264 -18.09 4.54 22.80
N GLU A 265 -18.87 5.42 23.43
CA GLU A 265 -18.33 6.53 24.23
C GLU A 265 -17.48 6.04 25.40
N VAL A 266 -17.94 5.02 26.13
CA VAL A 266 -17.18 4.41 27.22
C VAL A 266 -15.85 3.82 26.68
N ALA A 267 -15.93 3.04 25.59
CA ALA A 267 -14.75 2.45 24.98
C ALA A 267 -13.74 3.52 24.53
N ALA A 268 -14.20 4.61 23.91
CA ALA A 268 -13.32 5.71 23.49
C ALA A 268 -12.61 6.36 24.68
N ASN A 269 -13.34 6.62 25.77
CA ASN A 269 -12.80 7.27 26.96
C ASN A 269 -11.84 6.37 27.76
N GLU A 270 -12.11 5.07 27.83
CA GLU A 270 -11.33 4.14 28.67
C GLU A 270 -10.08 3.62 27.96
N THR A 271 -10.13 3.44 26.63
CA THR A 271 -9.04 2.83 25.90
C THR A 271 -8.08 3.84 25.28
N GLY A 272 -8.49 5.10 25.14
CA GLY A 272 -7.75 6.11 24.36
C GLY A 272 -7.70 5.76 22.85
N ALA A 273 -8.66 4.97 22.39
CA ALA A 273 -8.75 4.61 20.98
C ALA A 273 -8.98 5.85 20.11
N LEU A 274 -8.34 5.86 18.95
CA LEU A 274 -8.61 6.85 17.92
C LEU A 274 -10.00 6.59 17.33
N ILE A 275 -10.86 7.59 17.32
CA ILE A 275 -12.13 7.53 16.61
C ILE A 275 -11.88 7.91 15.16
N LEU A 276 -12.01 6.94 14.26
CA LEU A 276 -11.82 7.10 12.82
C LEU A 276 -13.17 7.11 12.11
N ASP A 277 -13.55 8.28 11.59
CA ASP A 277 -14.75 8.43 10.77
C ASP A 277 -14.40 8.27 9.30
N THR A 278 -15.02 7.31 8.64
CA THR A 278 -14.70 6.94 7.25
C THR A 278 -15.74 7.39 6.23
N ARG A 279 -16.71 8.20 6.67
CA ARG A 279 -17.72 8.78 5.80
C ARG A 279 -17.13 9.83 4.86
N ASP A 280 -17.92 10.22 3.85
CA ASP A 280 -17.56 11.33 2.97
C ASP A 280 -17.22 12.60 3.78
N PRO A 281 -16.16 13.34 3.45
CA PRO A 281 -15.71 14.50 4.24
C PRO A 281 -16.76 15.64 4.30
N GLN A 282 -17.62 15.81 3.30
CA GLN A 282 -18.70 16.82 3.35
C GLN A 282 -19.88 16.35 4.21
N VAL A 283 -20.07 15.04 4.34
CA VAL A 283 -21.03 14.46 5.31
C VAL A 283 -20.49 14.59 6.73
N PHE A 284 -19.21 14.27 6.93
CA PHE A 284 -18.51 14.46 8.20
C PHE A 284 -18.59 15.90 8.70
N ALA A 285 -18.29 16.88 7.87
CA ALA A 285 -18.29 18.30 8.25
C ALA A 285 -19.64 18.78 8.81
N LYS A 286 -20.76 18.18 8.39
CA LYS A 286 -22.11 18.52 8.86
C LYS A 286 -22.40 18.02 10.29
N GLY A 287 -21.66 17.04 10.78
CA GLY A 287 -21.77 16.51 12.13
C GLY A 287 -20.91 15.27 12.33
N PHE A 288 -20.15 15.24 13.41
CA PHE A 288 -19.26 14.13 13.74
C PHE A 288 -19.13 13.94 15.26
N VAL A 289 -18.65 12.76 15.64
CA VAL A 289 -18.33 12.44 17.04
C VAL A 289 -17.15 13.30 17.49
N PRO A 290 -17.22 14.05 18.60
CA PRO A 290 -16.11 14.87 19.06
C PRO A 290 -14.79 14.10 19.16
N ASN A 291 -13.68 14.76 18.84
CA ASN A 291 -12.32 14.20 18.78
C ASN A 291 -12.11 13.10 17.74
N SER A 292 -13.04 12.87 16.82
CA SER A 292 -12.80 11.98 15.69
C SER A 292 -11.96 12.64 14.59
N ILE A 293 -11.20 11.83 13.85
CA ILE A 293 -10.57 12.23 12.61
C ILE A 293 -11.32 11.62 11.43
N ASN A 294 -11.37 12.35 10.32
CA ASN A 294 -12.00 11.84 9.11
C ASN A 294 -10.95 11.43 8.07
N ILE A 295 -11.06 10.19 7.59
CA ILE A 295 -10.37 9.71 6.40
C ILE A 295 -11.40 8.93 5.60
N GLY A 296 -11.97 9.54 4.57
CA GLY A 296 -13.03 8.93 3.75
C GLY A 296 -12.59 7.64 3.08
N ILE A 297 -13.46 6.62 3.14
CA ILE A 297 -13.14 5.30 2.56
C ILE A 297 -13.03 5.33 1.03
N ASP A 298 -13.73 6.26 0.37
CA ASP A 298 -13.72 6.42 -1.09
C ASP A 298 -12.59 7.36 -1.52
N GLY A 299 -11.40 6.80 -1.64
CA GLY A 299 -10.18 7.52 -2.02
C GLY A 299 -8.92 6.75 -1.65
N ASN A 300 -7.82 7.45 -1.45
CA ASN A 300 -6.54 6.87 -1.03
C ASN A 300 -6.54 6.58 0.49
N PHE A 301 -7.56 5.87 0.97
CA PHE A 301 -7.81 5.62 2.40
C PHE A 301 -6.60 5.01 3.12
N ALA A 302 -6.14 3.83 2.68
CA ALA A 302 -5.06 3.11 3.36
C ALA A 302 -3.73 3.88 3.41
N PRO A 303 -3.24 4.49 2.30
CA PRO A 303 -2.08 5.38 2.36
C PRO A 303 -2.25 6.57 3.31
N TRP A 304 -3.44 7.18 3.39
CA TRP A 304 -3.68 8.29 4.31
C TRP A 304 -3.72 7.84 5.77
N VAL A 305 -4.31 6.69 6.07
CA VAL A 305 -4.22 6.11 7.43
C VAL A 305 -2.77 5.93 7.82
N GLY A 306 -1.95 5.33 6.93
CA GLY A 306 -0.53 5.11 7.15
C GLY A 306 0.29 6.40 7.32
N ALA A 307 -0.11 7.50 6.67
CA ALA A 307 0.56 8.79 6.79
C ALA A 307 0.18 9.54 8.08
N LEU A 308 -1.07 9.41 8.54
CA LEU A 308 -1.63 10.24 9.61
C LEU A 308 -1.62 9.55 10.98
N VAL A 309 -1.67 8.21 11.02
CA VAL A 309 -1.65 7.42 12.25
C VAL A 309 -0.28 6.76 12.41
N PRO A 310 0.60 7.31 13.24
CA PRO A 310 2.00 6.88 13.27
C PRO A 310 2.24 5.51 13.91
N ASP A 311 1.30 5.01 14.73
CA ASP A 311 1.40 3.72 15.40
C ASP A 311 0.39 2.73 14.85
N VAL A 312 0.85 1.68 14.18
CA VAL A 312 -0.01 0.59 13.67
C VAL A 312 -0.72 -0.19 14.78
N LYS A 313 -0.25 -0.07 16.04
CA LYS A 313 -0.88 -0.67 17.22
C LYS A 313 -1.90 0.24 17.89
N GLN A 314 -2.15 1.43 17.34
CA GLN A 314 -3.19 2.32 17.83
C GLN A 314 -4.53 1.60 17.81
N ALA A 315 -5.20 1.52 18.95
CA ALA A 315 -6.59 1.06 19.01
C ALA A 315 -7.48 2.02 18.23
N ILE A 316 -8.36 1.50 17.37
CA ILE A 316 -9.24 2.27 16.51
C ILE A 316 -10.70 1.88 16.80
N LEU A 317 -11.54 2.89 16.95
CA LEU A 317 -13.00 2.79 16.96
C LEU A 317 -13.54 3.42 15.68
N LEU A 318 -14.43 2.71 14.97
CA LEU A 318 -14.92 3.15 13.67
C LEU A 318 -16.27 3.86 13.74
N VAL A 319 -16.38 4.96 13.01
CA VAL A 319 -17.64 5.53 12.54
C VAL A 319 -17.70 5.34 11.04
N ALA A 320 -18.51 4.39 10.59
CA ALA A 320 -18.60 4.00 9.19
C ALA A 320 -20.07 3.79 8.80
N GLU A 321 -20.32 3.73 7.50
CA GLU A 321 -21.60 3.23 7.00
C GLU A 321 -21.76 1.76 7.39
N PRO A 322 -22.93 1.35 7.95
CA PRO A 322 -23.09 0.01 8.55
C PRO A 322 -22.73 -1.16 7.62
N ASN A 323 -22.97 -1.03 6.33
CA ASN A 323 -22.67 -2.04 5.32
C ASN A 323 -21.22 -2.03 4.82
N ARG A 324 -20.38 -1.11 5.30
CA ARG A 324 -18.97 -0.96 4.87
C ARG A 324 -17.95 -1.23 5.98
N VAL A 325 -18.38 -1.62 7.17
CA VAL A 325 -17.48 -1.85 8.31
C VAL A 325 -16.42 -2.90 7.98
N GLU A 326 -16.82 -4.04 7.40
CA GLU A 326 -15.89 -5.09 6.97
C GLU A 326 -14.86 -4.58 5.95
N GLU A 327 -15.31 -3.79 4.97
CA GLU A 327 -14.43 -3.16 3.99
C GLU A 327 -13.39 -2.25 4.67
N VAL A 328 -13.84 -1.44 5.64
CA VAL A 328 -12.93 -0.54 6.39
C VAL A 328 -11.89 -1.33 7.15
N VAL A 329 -12.31 -2.33 7.93
CA VAL A 329 -11.40 -3.18 8.72
C VAL A 329 -10.40 -3.89 7.81
N THR A 330 -10.86 -4.44 6.68
CA THR A 330 -9.99 -5.08 5.69
C THR A 330 -8.94 -4.11 5.13
N ARG A 331 -9.36 -2.89 4.76
CA ARG A 331 -8.44 -1.88 4.20
C ARG A 331 -7.45 -1.36 5.24
N LEU A 332 -7.82 -1.29 6.51
CA LEU A 332 -6.90 -1.01 7.62
C LEU A 332 -5.87 -2.13 7.77
N ALA A 333 -6.32 -3.38 7.77
CA ALA A 333 -5.46 -4.56 7.88
C ALA A 333 -4.47 -4.68 6.72
N ARG A 334 -4.82 -4.25 5.50
CA ARG A 334 -3.89 -4.20 4.35
C ARG A 334 -2.61 -3.41 4.64
N VAL A 335 -2.70 -2.38 5.48
CA VAL A 335 -1.56 -1.53 5.85
C VAL A 335 -1.14 -1.70 7.32
N GLY A 336 -1.53 -2.82 7.93
CA GLY A 336 -1.03 -3.26 9.24
C GLY A 336 -1.78 -2.73 10.45
N TYR A 337 -2.89 -2.01 10.27
CA TYR A 337 -3.71 -1.50 11.39
C TYR A 337 -4.74 -2.55 11.83
N ASP A 338 -4.28 -3.55 12.54
CA ASP A 338 -5.08 -4.71 12.96
C ASP A 338 -5.89 -4.47 14.24
N TYR A 339 -5.71 -3.32 14.92
CA TYR A 339 -6.31 -3.05 16.22
C TYR A 339 -7.59 -2.22 16.17
N THR A 340 -8.46 -2.50 15.19
CA THR A 340 -9.85 -2.03 15.26
C THR A 340 -10.58 -2.82 16.34
N ILE A 341 -11.07 -2.12 17.37
CA ILE A 341 -11.69 -2.73 18.56
C ILE A 341 -13.21 -2.69 18.55
N GLY A 342 -13.82 -2.12 17.53
CA GLY A 342 -15.25 -2.08 17.32
C GLY A 342 -15.69 -0.90 16.48
N PHE A 343 -16.98 -0.83 16.23
CA PHE A 343 -17.61 0.24 15.45
C PHE A 343 -18.90 0.73 16.10
N LEU A 344 -19.29 1.98 15.79
CA LEU A 344 -20.53 2.59 16.24
C LEU A 344 -21.72 1.95 15.53
N GLU A 345 -22.53 1.18 16.28
CA GLU A 345 -23.73 0.53 15.76
C GLU A 345 -24.76 1.56 15.30
N GLY A 346 -25.24 1.40 14.08
CA GLY A 346 -26.15 2.35 13.43
C GLY A 346 -25.46 3.63 12.94
N GLY A 347 -24.13 3.71 12.99
CA GLY A 347 -23.34 4.82 12.50
C GLY A 347 -23.59 6.14 13.22
N PHE A 348 -23.18 7.25 12.61
CA PHE A 348 -23.31 8.59 13.22
C PHE A 348 -24.77 8.98 13.51
N GLU A 349 -25.73 8.52 12.71
CA GLU A 349 -27.15 8.80 12.98
C GLU A 349 -27.63 8.23 14.32
N ALA A 350 -27.13 7.06 14.71
CA ALA A 350 -27.48 6.48 16.02
C ALA A 350 -26.87 7.30 17.17
N TRP A 351 -25.67 7.85 17.00
CA TRP A 351 -25.03 8.75 17.95
C TRP A 351 -25.85 10.02 18.17
N GLU A 352 -26.26 10.68 17.08
CA GLU A 352 -27.06 11.89 17.13
C GLU A 352 -28.45 11.64 17.75
N LYS A 353 -29.14 10.55 17.37
CA LYS A 353 -30.44 10.13 17.96
C LYS A 353 -30.34 9.81 19.45
N ALA A 354 -29.17 9.34 19.91
CA ALA A 354 -28.93 9.10 21.34
C ALA A 354 -28.69 10.39 22.13
N GLY A 355 -28.76 11.57 21.50
CA GLY A 355 -28.56 12.87 22.14
C GLY A 355 -27.13 13.12 22.62
N LYS A 356 -26.16 12.47 22.00
CA LYS A 356 -24.75 12.66 22.30
C LYS A 356 -24.20 13.96 21.71
N GLU A 357 -23.08 14.45 22.25
CA GLU A 357 -22.42 15.65 21.76
C GLU A 357 -21.96 15.50 20.30
N VAL A 358 -22.14 16.55 19.52
CA VAL A 358 -21.84 16.57 18.09
C VAL A 358 -21.06 17.83 17.76
N ASP A 359 -19.90 17.65 17.14
CA ASP A 359 -19.12 18.73 16.55
C ASP A 359 -19.43 18.93 15.06
N ARG A 360 -19.12 20.12 14.55
CA ARG A 360 -19.37 20.50 13.16
C ARG A 360 -18.25 21.39 12.64
N ILE A 361 -17.96 21.26 11.34
CA ILE A 361 -17.03 22.14 10.62
C ILE A 361 -17.84 22.96 9.61
N LYS A 362 -17.65 24.26 9.61
CA LYS A 362 -18.28 25.12 8.61
C LYS A 362 -17.52 25.04 7.29
N SER A 363 -18.17 24.50 6.26
CA SER A 363 -17.67 24.58 4.89
C SER A 363 -18.20 25.84 4.21
N ILE A 364 -17.33 26.53 3.46
CA ILE A 364 -17.68 27.72 2.67
C ILE A 364 -17.17 27.58 1.25
N THR A 365 -17.78 28.31 0.32
CA THR A 365 -17.32 28.35 -1.08
C THR A 365 -16.13 29.31 -1.26
N ALA A 366 -15.47 29.23 -2.41
CA ALA A 366 -14.38 30.15 -2.76
C ALA A 366 -14.89 31.62 -2.85
N GLU A 367 -16.13 31.82 -3.33
CA GLU A 367 -16.77 33.12 -3.42
C GLU A 367 -17.05 33.69 -2.02
N GLU A 368 -17.53 32.86 -1.10
CA GLU A 368 -17.74 33.26 0.29
C GLU A 368 -16.41 33.60 0.96
N LEU A 369 -15.35 32.83 0.75
CA LEU A 369 -14.01 33.12 1.25
C LEU A 369 -13.48 34.45 0.71
N ALA A 370 -13.61 34.70 -0.58
CA ALA A 370 -13.22 35.97 -1.20
C ALA A 370 -14.00 37.17 -0.62
N ALA A 371 -15.30 37.00 -0.37
CA ALA A 371 -16.12 38.04 0.25
C ALA A 371 -15.75 38.33 1.70
N ILE A 372 -15.25 37.34 2.46
CA ILE A 372 -14.73 37.50 3.81
C ILE A 372 -13.37 38.21 3.76
N ALA A 373 -12.44 37.72 2.93
CA ALA A 373 -11.10 38.29 2.76
C ALA A 373 -11.10 39.77 2.32
N ALA A 374 -12.13 40.20 1.60
CA ALA A 374 -12.33 41.60 1.24
C ALA A 374 -12.68 42.51 2.42
N LYS A 375 -13.07 41.97 3.56
CA LYS A 375 -13.59 42.71 4.73
C LYS A 375 -12.69 42.60 5.96
N GLU A 376 -11.97 41.51 6.09
CA GLU A 376 -11.14 41.24 7.27
C GLU A 376 -9.89 40.43 6.88
N GLU A 377 -8.87 40.50 7.71
CA GLU A 377 -7.66 39.69 7.56
C GLU A 377 -7.99 38.23 7.91
N ILE A 378 -7.64 37.30 7.04
CA ILE A 378 -7.88 35.88 7.19
C ILE A 378 -6.58 35.09 7.13
N HIS A 379 -6.56 33.93 7.78
CA HIS A 379 -5.45 32.98 7.70
C HIS A 379 -5.89 31.76 6.89
N ILE A 380 -5.19 31.49 5.80
CA ILE A 380 -5.50 30.39 4.89
C ILE A 380 -4.40 29.34 5.00
N LEU A 381 -4.79 28.09 5.20
CA LEU A 381 -3.89 26.92 5.17
C LEU A 381 -4.14 26.10 3.91
N ASP A 382 -3.13 25.98 3.07
CA ASP A 382 -3.11 25.07 1.95
C ASP A 382 -2.45 23.76 2.39
N VAL A 383 -3.25 22.69 2.55
CA VAL A 383 -2.79 21.36 3.00
C VAL A 383 -2.36 20.46 1.84
N ARG A 384 -2.24 20.99 0.63
CA ARG A 384 -1.71 20.26 -0.52
C ARG A 384 -0.20 20.06 -0.41
N LYS A 385 0.34 19.15 -1.21
CA LYS A 385 1.79 18.94 -1.32
C LYS A 385 2.51 20.22 -1.69
N ASN A 386 3.76 20.36 -1.22
CA ASN A 386 4.56 21.54 -1.51
C ASN A 386 4.73 21.78 -3.02
N SER A 387 4.81 20.74 -3.85
CA SER A 387 4.87 20.86 -5.31
C SER A 387 3.60 21.45 -5.91
N GLU A 388 2.41 21.10 -5.36
CA GLU A 388 1.14 21.69 -5.80
C GLU A 388 1.07 23.16 -5.41
N TYR A 389 1.47 23.49 -4.18
CA TYR A 389 1.52 24.86 -3.68
C TYR A 389 2.47 25.75 -4.49
N LEU A 390 3.68 25.27 -4.78
CA LEU A 390 4.67 26.02 -5.57
C LEU A 390 4.25 26.22 -7.03
N SER A 391 3.44 25.34 -7.57
CA SER A 391 2.88 25.49 -8.92
C SER A 391 1.86 26.63 -8.98
N GLU A 392 0.90 26.62 -8.05
CA GLU A 392 -0.18 27.60 -7.96
C GLU A 392 -0.79 27.55 -6.55
N HIS A 393 -1.06 28.67 -5.92
CA HIS A 393 -1.72 28.73 -4.61
C HIS A 393 -2.54 30.00 -4.43
N VAL A 394 -3.42 30.02 -3.42
CA VAL A 394 -4.19 31.20 -3.04
C VAL A 394 -3.23 32.24 -2.44
N GLU A 395 -3.36 33.49 -2.82
CA GLU A 395 -2.54 34.59 -2.31
C GLU A 395 -2.59 34.66 -0.78
N ASN A 396 -1.42 34.78 -0.15
CA ASN A 396 -1.23 34.78 1.31
C ASN A 396 -1.59 33.47 2.03
N ALA A 397 -1.83 32.36 1.33
CA ALA A 397 -1.98 31.06 1.97
C ALA A 397 -0.63 30.53 2.49
N GLU A 398 -0.65 29.93 3.66
CA GLU A 398 0.49 29.21 4.22
C GLU A 398 0.42 27.73 3.79
N ASN A 399 1.54 27.15 3.36
CA ASN A 399 1.57 25.72 3.02
C ASN A 399 1.84 24.87 4.27
N ALA A 400 0.89 24.00 4.57
CA ALA A 400 0.94 23.05 5.67
C ALA A 400 0.56 21.63 5.15
N PRO A 401 1.45 20.97 4.38
CA PRO A 401 1.14 19.70 3.73
C PRO A 401 0.63 18.66 4.70
N LEU A 402 -0.49 18.04 4.38
CA LEU A 402 -1.11 17.01 5.22
C LEU A 402 -0.22 15.76 5.36
N ASP A 403 0.62 15.48 4.36
CA ASP A 403 1.62 14.40 4.43
C ASP A 403 2.58 14.55 5.64
N TYR A 404 2.75 15.78 6.15
CA TYR A 404 3.60 16.13 7.30
C TYR A 404 2.80 16.84 8.39
N VAL A 405 1.57 16.41 8.63
CA VAL A 405 0.63 17.08 9.55
C VAL A 405 1.22 17.29 10.95
N ASN A 406 1.95 16.29 11.48
CA ASN A 406 2.55 16.36 12.81
C ASN A 406 3.59 17.50 12.93
N GLU A 407 4.31 17.83 11.86
CA GLU A 407 5.24 18.93 11.80
C GLU A 407 4.51 20.27 11.50
N SER A 408 3.55 20.22 10.58
CA SER A 408 2.77 21.39 10.17
C SER A 408 1.91 21.93 11.30
N MET A 409 1.31 21.07 12.11
CA MET A 409 0.49 21.47 13.26
C MET A 409 1.26 22.23 14.35
N LEU A 410 2.58 22.04 14.45
CA LEU A 410 3.41 22.81 15.38
C LEU A 410 3.52 24.29 15.01
N LYS A 411 3.23 24.66 13.77
CA LYS A 411 3.27 26.03 13.25
C LYS A 411 1.92 26.74 13.34
N VAL A 412 0.84 26.01 13.62
CA VAL A 412 -0.53 26.55 13.68
C VAL A 412 -0.80 27.16 15.05
N ASP A 413 -1.20 28.44 15.08
CA ASP A 413 -1.59 29.14 16.31
C ASP A 413 -3.03 28.77 16.68
N LYS A 414 -3.19 28.08 17.80
CA LYS A 414 -4.50 27.63 18.33
C LYS A 414 -5.50 28.75 18.63
N ASN A 415 -5.04 30.01 18.74
CA ASN A 415 -5.87 31.15 19.02
C ASN A 415 -6.40 31.85 17.75
N LYS A 416 -6.04 31.34 16.57
CA LYS A 416 -6.47 31.90 15.29
C LYS A 416 -7.49 31.00 14.60
N THR A 417 -8.34 31.62 13.81
CA THR A 417 -9.26 30.90 12.91
C THR A 417 -8.56 30.74 11.56
N TYR A 418 -8.50 29.50 11.08
CA TYR A 418 -7.92 29.18 9.80
C TYR A 418 -8.97 28.69 8.80
N TYR A 419 -8.83 29.11 7.56
CA TYR A 419 -9.54 28.57 6.40
C TYR A 419 -8.66 27.54 5.74
N VAL A 420 -9.06 26.26 5.81
CA VAL A 420 -8.24 25.15 5.32
C VAL A 420 -8.78 24.69 3.98
N HIS A 421 -7.90 24.50 3.00
CA HIS A 421 -8.29 23.93 1.70
C HIS A 421 -7.28 22.93 1.19
N CYS A 422 -7.77 22.04 0.32
CA CYS A 422 -6.95 21.18 -0.53
C CYS A 422 -7.37 21.33 -1.99
N ALA A 423 -7.07 20.35 -2.86
CA ALA A 423 -7.45 20.41 -4.27
C ALA A 423 -8.94 20.13 -4.53
N GLY A 424 -9.52 19.14 -3.83
CA GLY A 424 -10.87 18.64 -4.12
C GLY A 424 -11.73 18.31 -2.88
N GLY A 425 -11.30 18.73 -1.67
CA GLY A 425 -12.09 18.55 -0.44
C GLY A 425 -11.99 17.18 0.23
N TYR A 426 -11.14 16.27 -0.28
CA TYR A 426 -10.93 14.95 0.31
C TYR A 426 -9.86 14.96 1.44
N ARG A 427 -8.76 15.69 1.25
CA ARG A 427 -7.65 15.84 2.22
C ARG A 427 -8.02 16.76 3.37
#